data_c8baac9050bcb53fb759acf0e2edf526
#
_entry.id   c8baac9050bcb53fb759acf0e2edf526
#
_cell.length_a   1.000
_cell.length_b   1.000
_cell.length_c   1.000
_cell.angle_alpha   90.00
_cell.angle_beta   90.00
_cell.angle_gamma   90.00
#
_symmetry.space_group_name_H-M   'P 1'
#
loop_
_entity.id
_entity.type
_entity.pdbx_description
1 polymer ?
#
loop_
_entity_poly.entity_id
_entity_poly.type
_entity_poly.pdbx_seq_one_letter_code
_entity_poly.pdbx_strand_id
1 'polypeptide(L)'
;MGYLFILLALTCGITKGFCGKKTSGLIASFPDAMLFNAVRMLICIPIGLLFVLGYTGSAASLAVDSPTLLISAVSGISTSVFVVTWLAAVRTGAYMMVDIFPTLGVIVPVIACRIFFDEAVRWNQIAGILLLTAAAYIMCTYNRTIGKSELTPGSLLLLTVCGFSNGVTSFSQKWFQYQSTADVSVYNFYTYVISAAVLLFCWLAVHKKSAPADPAARRTIVRKLAGYVVIMSLCLFLHSLFSTMAAGYLTSSQLYPLMQGGALVLSMLMCAIFFGERITLRCLVGIGTAFAALLCINLL
;
A
#
# COMPACT_ATOMS: atom_id res chain seq x y z
N MET A 1 17.66 13.78 1.45
CA MET A 1 16.51 13.51 2.36
C MET A 1 15.48 12.57 1.73
N GLY A 2 15.05 12.74 0.45
CA GLY A 2 14.02 11.90 -0.17
C GLY A 2 14.28 10.40 -0.11
N TYR A 3 15.51 9.94 -0.41
CA TYR A 3 15.88 8.51 -0.34
C TYR A 3 15.85 7.95 1.08
N LEU A 4 16.16 8.76 2.11
CA LEU A 4 16.02 8.35 3.51
C LEU A 4 14.56 8.07 3.85
N PHE A 5 13.65 8.95 3.43
CA PHE A 5 12.22 8.75 3.63
C PHE A 5 11.70 7.51 2.89
N ILE A 6 12.22 7.21 1.69
CA ILE A 6 11.92 5.96 0.98
C ILE A 6 12.35 4.74 1.80
N LEU A 7 13.57 4.74 2.33
CA LEU A 7 14.08 3.62 3.15
C LEU A 7 13.21 3.38 4.39
N LEU A 8 12.84 4.46 5.10
CA LEU A 8 11.94 4.37 6.26
C LEU A 8 10.55 3.87 5.87
N ALA A 9 9.99 4.38 4.76
CA ALA A 9 8.71 3.92 4.25
C ALA A 9 8.74 2.45 3.85
N LEU A 10 9.79 1.99 3.16
CA LEU A 10 9.97 0.58 2.79
C LEU A 10 10.06 -0.32 4.02
N THR A 11 10.83 0.05 5.03
CA THR A 11 10.94 -0.71 6.29
C THR A 11 9.58 -0.88 6.96
N CYS A 12 8.80 0.20 7.06
CA CYS A 12 7.43 0.15 7.58
C CYS A 12 6.51 -0.70 6.69
N GLY A 13 6.65 -0.58 5.37
CA GLY A 13 5.87 -1.35 4.39
C GLY A 13 6.08 -2.85 4.53
N ILE A 14 7.34 -3.30 4.69
CA ILE A 14 7.69 -4.72 4.85
C ILE A 14 7.20 -5.26 6.18
N THR A 15 7.39 -4.50 7.26
CA THR A 15 6.88 -4.88 8.59
C THR A 15 5.37 -5.06 8.57
N LYS A 16 4.65 -4.13 7.94
CA LYS A 16 3.20 -4.24 7.68
C LYS A 16 2.87 -5.49 6.86
N GLY A 17 3.62 -5.77 5.81
CA GLY A 17 3.45 -6.93 4.94
C GLY A 17 3.65 -8.25 5.68
N PHE A 18 4.71 -8.35 6.48
CA PHE A 18 4.98 -9.50 7.35
C PHE A 18 3.82 -9.78 8.31
N CYS A 19 3.37 -8.76 9.06
CA CYS A 19 2.23 -8.88 9.95
C CYS A 19 0.95 -9.25 9.20
N GLY A 20 0.73 -8.67 8.01
CA GLY A 20 -0.41 -8.98 7.15
C GLY A 20 -0.45 -10.44 6.72
N LYS A 21 0.70 -11.01 6.31
CA LYS A 21 0.80 -12.42 5.95
C LYS A 21 0.55 -13.34 7.15
N LYS A 22 1.09 -13.01 8.34
CA LYS A 22 0.84 -13.78 9.58
C LYS A 22 -0.63 -13.76 10.01
N THR A 23 -1.35 -12.67 9.75
CA THR A 23 -2.74 -12.49 10.20
C THR A 23 -3.78 -12.91 9.16
N SER A 24 -3.42 -12.99 7.88
CA SER A 24 -4.35 -13.28 6.78
C SER A 24 -5.13 -14.58 6.96
N GLY A 25 -4.49 -15.64 7.49
CA GLY A 25 -5.14 -16.93 7.78
C GLY A 25 -6.15 -16.89 8.92
N LEU A 26 -6.14 -15.85 9.77
CA LEU A 26 -7.07 -15.70 10.89
C LEU A 26 -8.34 -14.91 10.49
N ILE A 27 -8.36 -14.32 9.30
CA ILE A 27 -9.46 -13.50 8.79
C ILE A 27 -10.31 -14.38 7.87
N ALA A 28 -11.47 -14.82 8.36
CA ALA A 28 -12.25 -15.88 7.70
C ALA A 28 -13.08 -15.37 6.51
N SER A 29 -13.63 -14.16 6.59
CA SER A 29 -14.59 -13.64 5.60
C SER A 29 -14.20 -12.26 5.05
N PHE A 30 -14.86 -11.84 3.97
CA PHE A 30 -14.68 -10.50 3.41
C PHE A 30 -15.17 -9.39 4.36
N PRO A 31 -16.31 -9.51 5.06
CA PRO A 31 -16.71 -8.56 6.10
C PRO A 31 -15.70 -8.48 7.26
N ASP A 32 -15.07 -9.59 7.66
CA ASP A 32 -14.02 -9.57 8.69
C ASP A 32 -12.78 -8.81 8.20
N ALA A 33 -12.42 -8.94 6.92
CA ALA A 33 -11.34 -8.17 6.31
C ALA A 33 -11.64 -6.67 6.30
N MET A 34 -12.88 -6.28 6.03
CA MET A 34 -13.33 -4.88 6.11
C MET A 34 -13.22 -4.34 7.53
N LEU A 35 -13.76 -5.08 8.52
CA LEU A 35 -13.70 -4.69 9.93
C LEU A 35 -12.27 -4.60 10.44
N PHE A 36 -11.43 -5.59 10.09
CA PHE A 36 -10.02 -5.60 10.45
C PHE A 36 -9.30 -4.34 9.94
N ASN A 37 -9.52 -3.97 8.67
CA ASN A 37 -8.95 -2.76 8.12
C ASN A 37 -9.57 -1.49 8.68
N ALA A 38 -10.88 -1.45 8.96
CA ALA A 38 -11.53 -0.33 9.63
C ALA A 38 -10.92 -0.05 11.00
N VAL A 39 -10.69 -1.08 11.81
CA VAL A 39 -10.03 -0.96 13.13
C VAL A 39 -8.60 -0.42 12.98
N ARG A 40 -7.86 -0.86 11.97
CA ARG A 40 -6.51 -0.35 11.67
C ARG A 40 -6.55 1.15 11.35
N MET A 41 -7.51 1.60 10.52
CA MET A 41 -7.65 3.03 10.20
C MET A 41 -8.06 3.84 11.43
N LEU A 42 -8.96 3.31 12.27
CA LEU A 42 -9.33 3.95 13.53
C LEU A 42 -8.13 4.13 14.48
N ILE A 43 -7.19 3.17 14.52
CA ILE A 43 -5.96 3.29 15.30
C ILE A 43 -5.00 4.33 14.66
N CYS A 44 -4.98 4.47 13.34
CA CYS A 44 -4.19 5.51 12.68
C CYS A 44 -4.66 6.94 13.03
N ILE A 45 -5.93 7.15 13.39
CA ILE A 45 -6.47 8.47 13.74
C ILE A 45 -5.75 9.09 14.98
N PRO A 46 -5.72 8.44 16.16
CA PRO A 46 -4.99 9.00 17.30
C PRO A 46 -3.48 9.10 17.05
N ILE A 47 -2.89 8.17 16.29
CA ILE A 47 -1.48 8.29 15.87
C ILE A 47 -1.30 9.56 15.03
N GLY A 48 -2.15 9.77 14.01
CA GLY A 48 -2.13 10.98 13.18
C GLY A 48 -2.31 12.25 13.98
N LEU A 49 -3.24 12.27 14.94
CA LEU A 49 -3.45 13.42 15.81
C LEU A 49 -2.19 13.74 16.64
N LEU A 50 -1.52 12.73 17.19
CA LEU A 50 -0.26 12.91 17.91
C LEU A 50 0.83 13.52 17.02
N PHE A 51 0.93 13.07 15.75
CA PHE A 51 1.87 13.64 14.80
C PHE A 51 1.49 15.08 14.41
N VAL A 52 0.21 15.39 14.16
CA VAL A 52 -0.25 16.76 13.90
C VAL A 52 0.15 17.67 15.05
N LEU A 53 -0.18 17.32 16.30
CA LEU A 53 0.16 18.11 17.47
C LEU A 53 1.68 18.24 17.67
N GLY A 54 2.44 17.17 17.40
CA GLY A 54 3.90 17.18 17.53
C GLY A 54 4.61 18.03 16.48
N TYR A 55 4.13 18.06 15.23
CA TYR A 55 4.74 18.85 14.15
C TYR A 55 4.27 20.31 14.14
N THR A 56 2.98 20.55 14.35
CA THR A 56 2.40 21.88 14.21
C THR A 56 2.26 22.62 15.56
N GLY A 57 2.34 21.90 16.66
CA GLY A 57 2.17 22.46 18.03
C GLY A 57 0.76 22.96 18.35
N SER A 58 -0.20 22.84 17.42
CA SER A 58 -1.55 23.38 17.59
C SER A 58 -2.63 22.53 16.91
N ALA A 59 -3.75 22.36 17.60
CA ALA A 59 -4.95 21.77 17.00
C ALA A 59 -5.61 22.66 15.93
N ALA A 60 -5.28 23.97 15.90
CA ALA A 60 -5.80 24.89 14.88
C ALA A 60 -5.35 24.50 13.45
N SER A 61 -4.22 23.80 13.30
CA SER A 61 -3.74 23.29 12.01
C SER A 61 -4.62 22.19 11.40
N LEU A 62 -5.59 21.66 12.15
CA LEU A 62 -6.64 20.77 11.61
C LEU A 62 -7.68 21.53 10.76
N ALA A 63 -7.74 22.86 10.86
CA ALA A 63 -8.56 23.65 9.96
C ALA A 63 -7.86 23.72 8.59
N VAL A 64 -8.33 22.90 7.63
CA VAL A 64 -7.73 22.79 6.30
C VAL A 64 -8.62 23.41 5.22
N ASP A 65 -7.99 23.80 4.12
CA ASP A 65 -8.64 24.28 2.91
C ASP A 65 -9.35 23.16 2.14
N SER A 66 -10.29 23.54 1.27
CA SER A 66 -11.05 22.60 0.46
C SER A 66 -10.19 21.70 -0.43
N PRO A 67 -9.10 22.17 -1.10
CA PRO A 67 -8.20 21.32 -1.84
C PRO A 67 -7.57 20.22 -1.00
N THR A 68 -7.05 20.52 0.18
CA THR A 68 -6.45 19.51 1.08
C THR A 68 -7.46 18.45 1.48
N LEU A 69 -8.69 18.86 1.81
CA LEU A 69 -9.76 17.91 2.16
C LEU A 69 -10.14 17.02 0.97
N LEU A 70 -10.26 17.58 -0.23
CA LEU A 70 -10.56 16.83 -1.47
C LEU A 70 -9.47 15.79 -1.76
N ILE A 71 -8.20 16.19 -1.71
CA ILE A 71 -7.07 15.30 -1.97
C ILE A 71 -7.02 14.18 -0.91
N SER A 72 -7.25 14.53 0.36
CA SER A 72 -7.34 13.54 1.44
C SER A 72 -8.53 12.58 1.26
N ALA A 73 -9.65 13.05 0.69
CA ALA A 73 -10.79 12.21 0.38
C ALA A 73 -10.48 11.19 -0.74
N VAL A 74 -9.86 11.64 -1.83
CA VAL A 74 -9.39 10.76 -2.90
C VAL A 74 -8.42 9.72 -2.35
N SER A 75 -7.46 10.15 -1.53
CA SER A 75 -6.50 9.26 -0.86
C SER A 75 -7.18 8.27 0.08
N GLY A 76 -8.12 8.71 0.91
CA GLY A 76 -8.82 7.87 1.88
C GLY A 76 -9.70 6.81 1.24
N ILE A 77 -10.45 7.17 0.18
CA ILE A 77 -11.27 6.23 -0.58
C ILE A 77 -10.39 5.21 -1.29
N SER A 78 -9.35 5.64 -2.01
CA SER A 78 -8.44 4.73 -2.73
C SER A 78 -7.67 3.82 -1.77
N THR A 79 -7.22 4.33 -0.62
CA THR A 79 -6.60 3.53 0.44
C THR A 79 -7.55 2.48 0.98
N SER A 80 -8.83 2.80 1.17
CA SER A 80 -9.85 1.83 1.63
C SER A 80 -10.02 0.68 0.65
N VAL A 81 -10.14 0.99 -0.64
CA VAL A 81 -10.23 -0.02 -1.70
C VAL A 81 -8.95 -0.86 -1.75
N PHE A 82 -7.79 -0.23 -1.71
CA PHE A 82 -6.49 -0.90 -1.73
C PHE A 82 -6.33 -1.90 -0.59
N VAL A 83 -6.55 -1.49 0.67
CA VAL A 83 -6.29 -2.36 1.82
C VAL A 83 -7.24 -3.56 1.90
N VAL A 84 -8.48 -3.40 1.44
CA VAL A 84 -9.46 -4.51 1.39
C VAL A 84 -9.12 -5.47 0.26
N THR A 85 -8.84 -4.97 -0.94
CA THR A 85 -8.49 -5.80 -2.09
C THR A 85 -7.15 -6.50 -1.90
N TRP A 86 -6.16 -5.81 -1.32
CA TRP A 86 -4.87 -6.39 -0.97
C TRP A 86 -5.02 -7.56 0.02
N LEU A 87 -5.76 -7.37 1.11
CA LEU A 87 -5.95 -8.41 2.12
C LEU A 87 -6.78 -9.59 1.56
N ALA A 88 -7.80 -9.30 0.76
CA ALA A 88 -8.57 -10.32 0.07
C ALA A 88 -7.69 -11.14 -0.88
N ALA A 89 -6.79 -10.50 -1.62
CA ALA A 89 -5.86 -11.16 -2.52
C ALA A 89 -4.79 -11.98 -1.76
N VAL A 90 -4.25 -11.47 -0.65
CA VAL A 90 -3.31 -12.21 0.21
C VAL A 90 -3.90 -13.52 0.72
N ARG A 91 -5.21 -13.55 0.99
CA ARG A 91 -5.91 -14.77 1.44
C ARG A 91 -5.97 -15.87 0.38
N THR A 92 -5.87 -15.54 -0.90
CA THR A 92 -5.86 -16.54 -1.99
C THR A 92 -4.58 -17.37 -2.03
N GLY A 93 -3.62 -17.11 -1.13
CA GLY A 93 -2.40 -17.92 -0.94
C GLY A 93 -1.20 -17.51 -1.80
N ALA A 94 -1.36 -16.54 -2.69
CA ALA A 94 -0.30 -16.08 -3.58
C ALA A 94 0.27 -14.72 -3.15
N TYR A 95 0.85 -14.64 -1.95
CA TYR A 95 1.36 -13.37 -1.39
C TYR A 95 2.32 -12.63 -2.35
N MET A 96 3.26 -13.35 -2.95
CA MET A 96 4.20 -12.75 -3.91
C MET A 96 3.49 -12.12 -5.12
N MET A 97 2.39 -12.73 -5.61
CA MET A 97 1.61 -12.16 -6.72
C MET A 97 0.89 -10.87 -6.33
N VAL A 98 0.45 -10.77 -5.08
CA VAL A 98 -0.30 -9.60 -4.62
C VAL A 98 0.54 -8.34 -4.66
N ASP A 99 1.85 -8.44 -4.42
CA ASP A 99 2.76 -7.28 -4.45
C ASP A 99 3.18 -6.87 -5.88
N ILE A 100 2.95 -7.74 -6.88
CA ILE A 100 3.25 -7.43 -8.28
C ILE A 100 2.28 -6.39 -8.86
N PHE A 101 0.98 -6.51 -8.57
CA PHE A 101 -0.03 -5.61 -9.13
C PHE A 101 0.07 -4.16 -8.61
N PRO A 102 0.34 -3.89 -7.32
CA PRO A 102 0.73 -2.55 -6.87
C PRO A 102 1.95 -2.00 -7.59
N THR A 103 2.92 -2.86 -7.97
CA THR A 103 4.08 -2.44 -8.77
C THR A 103 3.67 -1.94 -10.16
N LEU A 104 2.71 -2.60 -10.81
CA LEU A 104 2.13 -2.11 -12.07
C LEU A 104 1.33 -0.82 -11.88
N GLY A 105 0.77 -0.61 -10.69
CA GLY A 105 0.07 0.63 -10.31
C GLY A 105 0.95 1.89 -10.36
N VAL A 106 2.28 1.76 -10.42
CA VAL A 106 3.23 2.88 -10.62
C VAL A 106 2.93 3.70 -11.88
N ILE A 107 2.37 3.08 -12.90
CA ILE A 107 2.01 3.76 -14.16
C ILE A 107 1.01 4.89 -13.90
N VAL A 108 0.08 4.71 -12.95
CA VAL A 108 -0.96 5.71 -12.64
C VAL A 108 -0.37 7.05 -12.17
N PRO A 109 0.43 7.12 -11.10
CA PRO A 109 0.99 8.40 -10.65
C PRO A 109 1.96 9.01 -11.65
N VAL A 110 2.73 8.21 -12.40
CA VAL A 110 3.68 8.72 -13.41
C VAL A 110 2.93 9.41 -14.56
N ILE A 111 1.89 8.76 -15.11
CA ILE A 111 1.08 9.34 -16.18
C ILE A 111 0.30 10.54 -15.66
N ALA A 112 -0.35 10.42 -14.52
CA ALA A 112 -1.14 11.51 -13.96
C ALA A 112 -0.28 12.75 -13.64
N CYS A 113 0.90 12.57 -13.04
CA CYS A 113 1.79 13.69 -12.76
C CYS A 113 2.36 14.33 -14.04
N ARG A 114 2.58 13.55 -15.09
CA ARG A 114 2.94 14.10 -16.40
C ARG A 114 1.83 14.97 -16.99
N ILE A 115 0.57 14.55 -16.87
CA ILE A 115 -0.58 15.26 -17.44
C ILE A 115 -0.96 16.49 -16.61
N PHE A 116 -1.01 16.37 -15.29
CA PHE A 116 -1.55 17.41 -14.40
C PHE A 116 -0.50 18.40 -13.89
N PHE A 117 0.76 17.97 -13.78
CA PHE A 117 1.84 18.77 -13.19
C PHE A 117 3.03 18.96 -14.12
N ASP A 118 2.91 18.53 -15.37
CA ASP A 118 3.96 18.65 -16.40
C ASP A 118 5.33 18.11 -15.96
N GLU A 119 5.34 17.09 -15.10
CA GLU A 119 6.57 16.43 -14.67
C GLU A 119 7.28 15.81 -15.87
N ALA A 120 8.55 16.18 -16.06
CA ALA A 120 9.37 15.59 -17.11
C ALA A 120 9.65 14.12 -16.82
N VAL A 121 9.34 13.24 -17.78
CA VAL A 121 9.69 11.81 -17.73
C VAL A 121 10.78 11.56 -18.75
N ARG A 122 11.95 11.11 -18.29
CA ARG A 122 13.11 10.82 -19.13
C ARG A 122 12.99 9.44 -19.78
N TRP A 123 13.66 9.23 -20.90
CA TRP A 123 13.64 7.94 -21.60
C TRP A 123 14.17 6.76 -20.75
N ASN A 124 15.21 6.99 -19.94
CA ASN A 124 15.72 5.99 -19.01
C ASN A 124 14.67 5.59 -17.95
N GLN A 125 13.82 6.50 -17.52
CA GLN A 125 12.74 6.21 -16.58
C GLN A 125 11.64 5.38 -17.25
N ILE A 126 11.30 5.68 -18.50
CA ILE A 126 10.35 4.85 -19.28
C ILE A 126 10.91 3.44 -19.46
N ALA A 127 12.17 3.32 -19.89
CA ALA A 127 12.83 2.01 -20.03
C ALA A 127 12.85 1.24 -18.71
N GLY A 128 13.15 1.90 -17.59
CA GLY A 128 13.13 1.29 -16.27
C GLY A 128 11.74 0.84 -15.82
N ILE A 129 10.68 1.61 -16.11
CA ILE A 129 9.29 1.20 -15.82
C ILE A 129 8.91 -0.02 -16.66
N LEU A 130 9.30 -0.08 -17.92
CA LEU A 130 9.08 -1.25 -18.78
C LEU A 130 9.83 -2.48 -18.26
N LEU A 131 11.08 -2.34 -17.84
CA LEU A 131 11.85 -3.41 -17.19
C LEU A 131 11.21 -3.87 -15.88
N LEU A 132 10.68 -2.94 -15.06
CA LEU A 132 9.98 -3.27 -13.82
C LEU A 132 8.69 -4.07 -14.10
N THR A 133 7.97 -3.68 -15.17
CA THR A 133 6.79 -4.41 -15.64
C THR A 133 7.17 -5.83 -16.12
N ALA A 134 8.27 -5.96 -16.85
CA ALA A 134 8.79 -7.27 -17.30
C ALA A 134 9.22 -8.13 -16.09
N ALA A 135 9.89 -7.55 -15.09
CA ALA A 135 10.23 -8.23 -13.84
C ALA A 135 8.97 -8.76 -13.14
N ALA A 136 7.95 -7.91 -13.00
CA ALA A 136 6.67 -8.28 -12.43
C ALA A 136 6.02 -9.45 -13.19
N TYR A 137 6.03 -9.41 -14.52
CA TYR A 137 5.52 -10.50 -15.36
C TYR A 137 6.28 -11.81 -15.16
N ILE A 138 7.62 -11.78 -15.15
CA ILE A 138 8.46 -12.96 -14.89
C ILE A 138 8.11 -13.58 -13.54
N MET A 139 7.89 -12.74 -12.53
CA MET A 139 7.55 -13.18 -11.19
C MET A 139 6.11 -13.74 -11.10
N CYS A 140 5.16 -13.20 -11.88
CA CYS A 140 3.82 -13.78 -12.04
C CYS A 140 3.87 -15.21 -12.63
N THR A 141 4.69 -15.43 -13.65
CA THR A 141 4.81 -16.77 -14.29
C THR A 141 5.43 -17.79 -13.35
N TYR A 142 6.34 -17.36 -12.46
CA TYR A 142 6.92 -18.20 -11.42
C TYR A 142 5.84 -18.76 -10.47
N ASN A 143 4.94 -17.91 -10.00
CA ASN A 143 3.96 -18.29 -9.00
C ASN A 143 2.90 -19.27 -9.53
N ARG A 144 2.62 -19.24 -10.85
CA ARG A 144 1.79 -20.24 -11.54
C ARG A 144 2.34 -21.66 -11.42
N THR A 145 3.67 -21.81 -11.29
CA THR A 145 4.34 -23.11 -11.24
C THR A 145 4.36 -23.72 -9.84
N ILE A 146 4.24 -22.93 -8.79
CA ILE A 146 4.30 -23.36 -7.39
C ILE A 146 2.94 -23.30 -6.69
N GLY A 147 2.11 -22.31 -7.01
CA GLY A 147 0.79 -22.12 -6.41
C GLY A 147 -0.28 -22.91 -7.18
N LYS A 148 -0.98 -23.79 -6.49
CA LYS A 148 -2.19 -24.47 -6.99
C LYS A 148 -3.38 -23.51 -7.20
N SER A 149 -3.22 -22.20 -7.09
CA SER A 149 -4.30 -21.24 -7.32
C SER A 149 -4.32 -20.84 -8.80
N GLU A 150 -5.30 -21.33 -9.52
CA GLU A 150 -5.64 -20.85 -10.85
C GLU A 150 -6.05 -19.36 -10.74
N LEU A 151 -5.46 -18.52 -11.59
CA LEU A 151 -5.90 -17.12 -11.74
C LEU A 151 -7.30 -17.13 -12.36
N THR A 152 -8.30 -17.00 -11.51
CA THR A 152 -9.68 -16.80 -11.99
C THR A 152 -9.84 -15.36 -12.51
N PRO A 153 -10.76 -15.10 -13.44
CA PRO A 153 -11.06 -13.73 -13.89
C PRO A 153 -11.39 -12.79 -12.71
N GLY A 154 -12.05 -13.30 -11.67
CA GLY A 154 -12.37 -12.53 -10.47
C GLY A 154 -11.13 -12.17 -9.64
N SER A 155 -10.16 -13.09 -9.50
CA SER A 155 -8.90 -12.77 -8.80
C SER A 155 -8.04 -11.78 -9.59
N LEU A 156 -8.04 -11.87 -10.92
CA LEU A 156 -7.35 -10.91 -11.78
C LEU A 156 -7.95 -9.51 -11.66
N LEU A 157 -9.29 -9.40 -11.68
CA LEU A 157 -9.99 -8.13 -11.46
C LEU A 157 -9.65 -7.54 -10.08
N LEU A 158 -9.68 -8.37 -9.02
CA LEU A 158 -9.33 -7.94 -7.66
C LEU A 158 -7.91 -7.37 -7.58
N LEU A 159 -6.95 -8.06 -8.19
CA LEU A 159 -5.55 -7.64 -8.24
C LEU A 159 -5.37 -6.35 -9.06
N THR A 160 -6.07 -6.21 -10.18
CA THR A 160 -6.04 -5.00 -11.01
C THR A 160 -6.60 -3.80 -10.24
N VAL A 161 -7.75 -3.96 -9.55
CA VAL A 161 -8.32 -2.92 -8.69
C VAL A 161 -7.37 -2.57 -7.55
N CYS A 162 -6.70 -3.56 -6.96
CA CYS A 162 -5.67 -3.35 -5.93
C CYS A 162 -4.52 -2.47 -6.45
N GLY A 163 -3.97 -2.80 -7.61
CA GLY A 163 -2.88 -2.04 -8.23
C GLY A 163 -3.29 -0.61 -8.61
N PHE A 164 -4.44 -0.47 -9.25
CA PHE A 164 -4.97 0.84 -9.63
C PHE A 164 -5.22 1.74 -8.41
N SER A 165 -5.87 1.21 -7.36
CA SER A 165 -6.15 1.96 -6.13
C SER A 165 -4.86 2.37 -5.42
N ASN A 166 -3.83 1.51 -5.39
CA ASN A 166 -2.51 1.88 -4.88
C ASN A 166 -1.89 3.04 -5.69
N GLY A 167 -2.03 2.99 -7.01
CA GLY A 167 -1.57 4.06 -7.91
C GLY A 167 -2.28 5.38 -7.66
N VAL A 168 -3.60 5.37 -7.46
CA VAL A 168 -4.38 6.58 -7.12
C VAL A 168 -3.96 7.14 -5.76
N THR A 169 -3.74 6.29 -4.76
CA THR A 169 -3.21 6.73 -3.46
C THR A 169 -1.84 7.38 -3.60
N SER A 170 -0.96 6.81 -4.41
CA SER A 170 0.36 7.37 -4.71
C SER A 170 0.25 8.72 -5.44
N PHE A 171 -0.61 8.83 -6.44
CA PHE A 171 -0.88 10.09 -7.12
C PHE A 171 -1.39 11.17 -6.16
N SER A 172 -2.31 10.83 -5.26
CA SER A 172 -2.85 11.80 -4.29
C SER A 172 -1.78 12.34 -3.32
N GLN A 173 -0.77 11.53 -2.95
CA GLN A 173 0.37 11.99 -2.16
C GLN A 173 1.19 13.05 -2.90
N LYS A 174 1.41 12.86 -4.20
CA LYS A 174 2.12 13.82 -5.04
C LYS A 174 1.27 15.07 -5.31
N TRP A 175 -0.01 14.88 -5.59
CA TRP A 175 -0.96 15.97 -5.76
C TRP A 175 -1.01 16.88 -4.52
N PHE A 176 -1.02 16.28 -3.32
CA PHE A 176 -0.93 17.03 -2.07
C PHE A 176 0.32 17.93 -2.01
N GLN A 177 1.48 17.42 -2.40
CA GLN A 177 2.74 18.18 -2.38
C GLN A 177 2.75 19.37 -3.37
N TYR A 178 1.96 19.30 -4.43
CA TYR A 178 1.86 20.39 -5.41
C TYR A 178 0.84 21.46 -5.05
N GLN A 179 -0.25 21.10 -4.40
CA GLN A 179 -1.39 22.02 -4.26
C GLN A 179 -1.74 22.38 -2.81
N SER A 180 -1.23 21.68 -1.82
CA SER A 180 -1.54 21.96 -0.41
C SER A 180 -0.40 22.69 0.28
N THR A 181 -0.75 23.62 1.16
CA THR A 181 0.17 24.27 2.10
C THR A 181 0.11 23.67 3.49
N ALA A 182 -0.81 22.72 3.72
CA ALA A 182 -0.96 22.03 4.99
C ALA A 182 0.23 21.11 5.28
N ASP A 183 0.43 20.76 6.55
CA ASP A 183 1.44 19.79 6.93
C ASP A 183 1.07 18.37 6.47
N VAL A 184 2.08 17.55 6.15
CA VAL A 184 1.91 16.16 5.69
C VAL A 184 1.18 15.30 6.73
N SER A 185 1.36 15.59 8.02
CA SER A 185 0.66 14.87 9.09
C SER A 185 -0.84 15.11 9.05
N VAL A 186 -1.26 16.32 8.70
CA VAL A 186 -2.67 16.71 8.57
C VAL A 186 -3.34 15.99 7.41
N TYR A 187 -2.67 15.96 6.25
CA TYR A 187 -3.14 15.19 5.08
C TYR A 187 -3.34 13.70 5.42
N ASN A 188 -2.34 13.09 6.09
CA ASN A 188 -2.44 11.69 6.48
C ASN A 188 -3.55 11.46 7.53
N PHE A 189 -3.71 12.38 8.49
CA PHE A 189 -4.79 12.32 9.47
C PHE A 189 -6.16 12.25 8.78
N TYR A 190 -6.48 13.18 7.88
CA TYR A 190 -7.75 13.19 7.15
C TYR A 190 -7.90 11.99 6.22
N THR A 191 -6.83 11.55 5.57
CA THR A 191 -6.84 10.32 4.76
C THR A 191 -7.33 9.13 5.59
N TYR A 192 -6.85 8.97 6.82
CA TYR A 192 -7.26 7.84 7.67
C TYR A 192 -8.63 8.03 8.32
N VAL A 193 -9.04 9.25 8.62
CA VAL A 193 -10.41 9.54 9.07
C VAL A 193 -11.42 9.13 7.99
N ILE A 194 -11.19 9.56 6.76
CA ILE A 194 -12.08 9.26 5.64
C ILE A 194 -12.04 7.75 5.31
N SER A 195 -10.84 7.16 5.31
CA SER A 195 -10.71 5.71 5.08
C SER A 195 -11.44 4.88 6.14
N ALA A 196 -11.35 5.27 7.42
CA ALA A 196 -12.11 4.62 8.49
C ALA A 196 -13.62 4.73 8.29
N ALA A 197 -14.11 5.93 7.93
CA ALA A 197 -15.51 6.17 7.67
C ALA A 197 -16.05 5.33 6.51
N VAL A 198 -15.31 5.29 5.38
CA VAL A 198 -15.68 4.47 4.20
C VAL A 198 -15.73 2.99 4.55
N LEU A 199 -14.70 2.47 5.23
CA LEU A 199 -14.64 1.05 5.59
C LEU A 199 -15.73 0.66 6.60
N LEU A 200 -16.02 1.51 7.59
CA LEU A 200 -17.10 1.26 8.54
C LEU A 200 -18.46 1.28 7.85
N PHE A 201 -18.70 2.25 6.96
CA PHE A 201 -19.95 2.32 6.19
C PHE A 201 -20.13 1.06 5.32
N CYS A 202 -19.10 0.66 4.58
CA CYS A 202 -19.14 -0.55 3.76
C CYS A 202 -19.33 -1.80 4.62
N TRP A 203 -18.66 -1.90 5.76
CA TRP A 203 -18.83 -3.02 6.68
C TRP A 203 -20.28 -3.10 7.22
N LEU A 204 -20.84 -1.99 7.66
CA LEU A 204 -22.24 -1.94 8.15
C LEU A 204 -23.24 -2.38 7.07
N ALA A 205 -22.99 -2.02 5.80
CA ALA A 205 -23.86 -2.40 4.68
C ALA A 205 -23.80 -3.92 4.40
N VAL A 206 -22.64 -4.55 4.57
CA VAL A 206 -22.43 -5.97 4.23
C VAL A 206 -22.65 -6.90 5.44
N HIS A 207 -22.34 -6.44 6.66
CA HIS A 207 -22.38 -7.24 7.88
C HIS A 207 -23.76 -7.81 8.22
N LYS A 208 -24.83 -7.07 7.91
CA LYS A 208 -26.23 -7.51 8.16
C LYS A 208 -26.59 -8.82 7.47
N LYS A 209 -25.81 -9.27 6.49
CA LYS A 209 -26.05 -10.51 5.73
C LYS A 209 -25.19 -11.71 6.22
N SER A 210 -24.33 -11.50 7.23
CA SER A 210 -23.41 -12.53 7.70
C SER A 210 -23.98 -13.28 8.89
N ALA A 211 -23.80 -14.60 8.90
CA ALA A 211 -24.20 -15.43 10.03
C ALA A 211 -23.42 -15.05 11.31
N PRO A 212 -24.06 -15.12 12.50
CA PRO A 212 -23.39 -14.80 13.76
C PRO A 212 -22.26 -15.81 14.04
N ALA A 213 -21.04 -15.27 14.18
CA ALA A 213 -19.89 -16.08 14.60
C ALA A 213 -19.94 -16.38 16.11
N ASP A 214 -19.44 -17.55 16.52
CA ASP A 214 -19.31 -17.91 17.94
C ASP A 214 -18.52 -16.83 18.71
N PRO A 215 -19.12 -16.22 19.77
CA PRO A 215 -18.49 -15.15 20.53
C PRO A 215 -17.15 -15.55 21.18
N ALA A 216 -17.01 -16.81 21.61
CA ALA A 216 -15.82 -17.32 22.28
C ALA A 216 -14.65 -17.46 21.27
N ALA A 217 -14.92 -18.03 20.10
CA ALA A 217 -13.96 -18.13 19.01
C ALA A 217 -13.51 -16.73 18.54
N ARG A 218 -14.45 -15.79 18.41
CA ARG A 218 -14.16 -14.40 18.02
C ARG A 218 -13.23 -13.71 19.03
N ARG A 219 -13.48 -13.85 20.33
CA ARG A 219 -12.63 -13.25 21.38
C ARG A 219 -11.19 -13.77 21.33
N THR A 220 -11.02 -15.05 21.07
CA THR A 220 -9.69 -15.68 20.94
C THR A 220 -8.94 -15.14 19.72
N ILE A 221 -9.62 -14.98 18.59
CA ILE A 221 -9.04 -14.40 17.36
C ILE A 221 -8.65 -12.95 17.59
N VAL A 222 -9.54 -12.13 18.17
CA VAL A 222 -9.27 -10.72 18.47
C VAL A 222 -8.03 -10.58 19.37
N ARG A 223 -7.88 -11.40 20.41
CA ARG A 223 -6.70 -11.38 21.30
C ARG A 223 -5.40 -11.70 20.55
N LYS A 224 -5.43 -12.68 19.63
CA LYS A 224 -4.27 -13.04 18.80
C LYS A 224 -3.93 -11.94 17.79
N LEU A 225 -4.93 -11.22 17.27
CA LEU A 225 -4.74 -10.17 16.28
C LEU A 225 -4.31 -8.84 16.88
N ALA A 226 -4.63 -8.53 18.14
CA ALA A 226 -4.50 -7.20 18.72
C ALA A 226 -3.10 -6.60 18.57
N GLY A 227 -2.04 -7.34 18.89
CA GLY A 227 -0.67 -6.86 18.74
C GLY A 227 -0.29 -6.57 17.29
N TYR A 228 -0.68 -7.47 16.37
CA TYR A 228 -0.42 -7.28 14.94
C TYR A 228 -1.17 -6.08 14.37
N VAL A 229 -2.42 -5.86 14.80
CA VAL A 229 -3.23 -4.71 14.36
C VAL A 229 -2.56 -3.38 14.73
N VAL A 230 -2.07 -3.25 15.96
CA VAL A 230 -1.38 -2.04 16.43
C VAL A 230 -0.09 -1.80 15.62
N ILE A 231 0.76 -2.82 15.47
CA ILE A 231 2.01 -2.71 14.70
C ILE A 231 1.70 -2.35 13.23
N MET A 232 0.72 -3.04 12.62
CA MET A 232 0.32 -2.76 11.23
C MET A 232 -0.24 -1.35 11.05
N SER A 233 -0.98 -0.82 12.03
CA SER A 233 -1.53 0.53 11.98
C SER A 233 -0.42 1.58 12.09
N LEU A 234 0.49 1.40 13.05
CA LEU A 234 1.65 2.29 13.18
C LEU A 234 2.51 2.29 11.91
N CYS A 235 2.86 1.09 11.41
CA CYS A 235 3.65 0.96 10.20
C CYS A 235 2.91 1.50 8.95
N LEU A 236 1.59 1.37 8.88
CA LEU A 236 0.79 1.93 7.79
C LEU A 236 0.83 3.46 7.81
N PHE A 237 0.61 4.05 8.98
CA PHE A 237 0.67 5.51 9.14
C PHE A 237 2.06 6.04 8.79
N LEU A 238 3.12 5.48 9.37
CA LEU A 238 4.50 5.90 9.12
C LEU A 238 4.92 5.69 7.66
N HIS A 239 4.51 4.58 7.03
CA HIS A 239 4.75 4.34 5.60
C HIS A 239 4.13 5.45 4.75
N SER A 240 2.87 5.81 5.00
CA SER A 240 2.20 6.88 4.26
C SER A 240 2.84 8.24 4.53
N LEU A 241 3.18 8.54 5.78
CA LEU A 241 3.83 9.78 6.18
C LEU A 241 5.17 9.96 5.44
N PHE A 242 6.06 8.98 5.52
CA PHE A 242 7.37 9.03 4.88
C PHE A 242 7.28 9.00 3.35
N SER A 243 6.33 8.25 2.78
CA SER A 243 6.08 8.24 1.34
C SER A 243 5.63 9.62 0.84
N THR A 244 4.72 10.27 1.57
CA THR A 244 4.25 11.63 1.24
C THR A 244 5.36 12.66 1.41
N MET A 245 6.20 12.55 2.47
CA MET A 245 7.38 13.39 2.62
C MET A 245 8.37 13.21 1.46
N ALA A 246 8.64 11.96 1.04
CA ALA A 246 9.52 11.68 -0.10
C ALA A 246 8.99 12.28 -1.40
N ALA A 247 7.66 12.35 -1.58
CA ALA A 247 7.03 12.95 -2.75
C ALA A 247 7.31 14.45 -2.91
N GLY A 248 7.66 15.16 -1.84
CA GLY A 248 8.13 16.55 -1.92
C GLY A 248 9.56 16.72 -2.43
N TYR A 249 10.37 15.65 -2.45
CA TYR A 249 11.80 15.72 -2.84
C TYR A 249 12.12 15.07 -4.19
N LEU A 250 11.30 14.14 -4.67
CA LEU A 250 11.58 13.32 -5.84
C LEU A 250 10.44 13.41 -6.86
N THR A 251 10.76 13.25 -8.14
CA THR A 251 9.74 13.18 -9.19
C THR A 251 8.94 11.88 -9.07
N SER A 252 7.73 11.86 -9.60
CA SER A 252 6.85 10.66 -9.57
C SER A 252 7.51 9.47 -10.26
N SER A 253 8.23 9.73 -11.37
CA SER A 253 8.95 8.72 -12.14
C SER A 253 10.18 8.12 -11.44
N GLN A 254 10.71 8.78 -10.41
CA GLN A 254 11.78 8.25 -9.56
C GLN A 254 11.21 7.59 -8.29
N LEU A 255 10.33 8.30 -7.60
CA LEU A 255 9.80 7.90 -6.30
C LEU A 255 9.05 6.55 -6.36
N TYR A 256 8.02 6.48 -7.21
CA TYR A 256 7.10 5.35 -7.14
C TYR A 256 7.67 4.04 -7.68
N PRO A 257 8.46 4.02 -8.78
CA PRO A 257 9.18 2.81 -9.16
C PRO A 257 10.15 2.33 -8.09
N LEU A 258 10.88 3.26 -7.43
CA LEU A 258 11.82 2.92 -6.36
C LEU A 258 11.09 2.33 -5.14
N MET A 259 9.96 2.93 -4.75
CA MET A 259 9.12 2.43 -3.66
C MET A 259 8.55 1.05 -3.97
N GLN A 260 7.94 0.86 -5.13
CA GLN A 260 7.28 -0.40 -5.48
C GLN A 260 8.28 -1.50 -5.86
N GLY A 261 9.33 -1.16 -6.62
CA GLY A 261 10.39 -2.10 -6.95
C GLY A 261 11.19 -2.53 -5.71
N GLY A 262 11.50 -1.58 -4.83
CA GLY A 262 12.12 -1.86 -3.53
C GLY A 262 11.25 -2.75 -2.65
N ALA A 263 9.94 -2.45 -2.55
CA ALA A 263 8.99 -3.27 -1.81
C ALA A 263 8.89 -4.69 -2.40
N LEU A 264 8.88 -4.84 -3.72
CA LEU A 264 8.86 -6.13 -4.40
C LEU A 264 10.06 -7.00 -4.02
N VAL A 265 11.28 -6.46 -4.14
CA VAL A 265 12.51 -7.19 -3.80
C VAL A 265 12.54 -7.57 -2.33
N LEU A 266 12.23 -6.61 -1.45
CA LEU A 266 12.31 -6.83 -0.01
C LEU A 266 11.20 -7.75 0.51
N SER A 267 9.99 -7.71 -0.05
CA SER A 267 8.91 -8.64 0.32
C SER A 267 9.23 -10.08 -0.09
N MET A 268 9.92 -10.29 -1.22
CA MET A 268 10.39 -11.61 -1.61
C MET A 268 11.46 -12.15 -0.67
N LEU A 269 12.45 -11.33 -0.33
CA LEU A 269 13.47 -11.71 0.66
C LEU A 269 12.84 -12.06 2.01
N MET A 270 11.88 -11.26 2.45
CA MET A 270 11.11 -11.51 3.66
C MET A 270 10.35 -12.84 3.59
N CYS A 271 9.70 -13.13 2.45
CA CYS A 271 8.99 -14.40 2.24
C CYS A 271 9.92 -15.60 2.26
N ALA A 272 11.08 -15.50 1.63
CA ALA A 272 12.07 -16.58 1.63
C ALA A 272 12.64 -16.84 3.03
N ILE A 273 13.03 -15.77 3.76
CA ILE A 273 13.69 -15.90 5.07
C ILE A 273 12.71 -16.34 6.16
N PHE A 274 11.53 -15.71 6.25
CA PHE A 274 10.63 -15.89 7.39
C PHE A 274 9.50 -16.91 7.14
N PHE A 275 9.16 -17.18 5.87
CA PHE A 275 8.09 -18.09 5.52
C PHE A 275 8.58 -19.34 4.78
N GLY A 276 9.90 -19.46 4.54
CA GLY A 276 10.51 -20.62 3.89
C GLY A 276 10.06 -20.80 2.44
N GLU A 277 9.62 -19.74 1.78
CA GLU A 277 9.24 -19.82 0.36
C GLU A 277 10.49 -20.03 -0.50
N ARG A 278 10.45 -21.03 -1.41
CA ARG A 278 11.61 -21.38 -2.23
C ARG A 278 11.89 -20.30 -3.28
N ILE A 279 13.08 -19.75 -3.26
CA ILE A 279 13.57 -18.87 -4.32
C ILE A 279 13.98 -19.77 -5.50
N THR A 280 13.26 -19.68 -6.61
CA THR A 280 13.66 -20.38 -7.84
C THR A 280 14.49 -19.47 -8.72
N LEU A 281 15.12 -20.07 -9.76
CA LEU A 281 15.89 -19.31 -10.75
C LEU A 281 15.04 -18.21 -11.43
N ARG A 282 13.76 -18.47 -11.71
CA ARG A 282 12.85 -17.45 -12.29
C ARG A 282 12.62 -16.27 -11.33
N CYS A 283 12.46 -16.56 -10.05
CA CYS A 283 12.36 -15.56 -9.01
C CYS A 283 13.65 -14.70 -8.96
N LEU A 284 14.81 -15.33 -8.99
CA LEU A 284 16.11 -14.64 -9.00
C LEU A 284 16.28 -13.75 -10.24
N VAL A 285 15.90 -14.25 -11.43
CA VAL A 285 15.88 -13.46 -12.66
C VAL A 285 14.94 -12.27 -12.54
N GLY A 286 13.72 -12.45 -11.98
CA GLY A 286 12.78 -11.35 -11.72
C GLY A 286 13.34 -10.28 -10.78
N ILE A 287 13.99 -10.69 -9.68
CA ILE A 287 14.67 -9.77 -8.75
C ILE A 287 15.79 -9.02 -9.47
N GLY A 288 16.63 -9.72 -10.22
CA GLY A 288 17.73 -9.10 -10.99
C GLY A 288 17.22 -8.09 -12.01
N THR A 289 16.14 -8.41 -12.72
CA THR A 289 15.48 -7.50 -13.67
C THR A 289 14.88 -6.30 -12.97
N ALA A 290 14.23 -6.48 -11.80
CA ALA A 290 13.70 -5.38 -11.01
C ALA A 290 14.82 -4.46 -10.51
N PHE A 291 15.94 -5.03 -10.06
CA PHE A 291 17.10 -4.26 -9.63
C PHE A 291 17.72 -3.47 -10.78
N ALA A 292 17.87 -4.08 -11.95
CA ALA A 292 18.34 -3.39 -13.17
C ALA A 292 17.40 -2.25 -13.57
N ALA A 293 16.08 -2.45 -13.44
CA ALA A 293 15.08 -1.41 -13.67
C ALA A 293 15.28 -0.20 -12.73
N LEU A 294 15.49 -0.46 -11.45
CA LEU A 294 15.72 0.61 -10.45
C LEU A 294 17.03 1.37 -10.72
N LEU A 295 18.09 0.68 -11.14
CA LEU A 295 19.34 1.32 -11.57
C LEU A 295 19.12 2.21 -12.80
N CYS A 296 18.41 1.72 -13.80
CA CYS A 296 18.08 2.46 -15.01
C CYS A 296 17.31 3.76 -14.71
N ILE A 297 16.36 3.72 -13.78
CA ILE A 297 15.54 4.89 -13.39
C ILE A 297 16.37 5.95 -12.65
N ASN A 298 17.34 5.54 -11.82
CA ASN A 298 17.98 6.44 -10.87
C ASN A 298 19.41 6.85 -11.24
N LEU A 299 20.13 6.08 -12.04
CA LEU A 299 21.56 6.30 -12.33
C LEU A 299 21.82 6.79 -13.76
N LEU A 300 20.91 6.55 -14.69
CA LEU A 300 20.99 6.98 -16.07
C LEU A 300 20.02 8.12 -16.35
#